data_5bb769690ec84809550b36566a92c3e8
#
_entry.id   5bb769690ec84809550b36566a92c3e8
#
_cell.length_a   1.000
_cell.length_b   1.000
_cell.length_c   1.000
_cell.angle_alpha   90.00
_cell.angle_beta   90.00
_cell.angle_gamma   90.00
#
_symmetry.space_group_name_H-M   'P 1'
#
loop_
_entity.id
_entity.type
_entity.pdbx_description
1 polymer ?
#
loop_
_entity_poly.entity_id
_entity_poly.type
_entity_poly.pdbx_seq_one_letter_code
_entity_poly.pdbx_strand_id
1 'polypeptide(L)'
;VDILIRRSADDHQEVASKVILCLARLLEFDEEQGLQVAKRLHERKELLIRRGMADVLTRIFRRTGWKAVPFLDEMLEDEDESVLAAASATVGDLKFLDGEVWADRLVSLLDHDVAIVRRNIVLSLRDYVEAYPDDERQIIPSLWNDGDEVVQIRLRELLMRMDEIHPDRFAKNLPLLKPERLEALWMTMDARRKGRSQQWKDWLTDEGTLPEPIVAIQEIHQSTGEAPDELPDVDDALNMLDDTLGFID
;
A
#
# COMPACT_ATOMS: atom_id res chain seq x y z
N VAL A 1 25.23 -16.01 14.02
CA VAL A 1 24.44 -15.17 14.93
C VAL A 1 25.34 -14.19 15.65
N ASP A 2 26.36 -14.61 16.41
CA ASP A 2 27.26 -13.76 17.22
C ASP A 2 27.90 -12.59 16.45
N ILE A 3 28.20 -12.79 15.16
CA ILE A 3 28.72 -11.72 14.30
C ILE A 3 27.65 -10.63 14.10
N LEU A 4 26.41 -11.00 13.82
CA LEU A 4 25.31 -10.03 13.62
C LEU A 4 25.02 -9.25 14.91
N ILE A 5 25.03 -9.94 16.05
CA ILE A 5 24.85 -9.30 17.36
C ILE A 5 25.96 -8.26 17.62
N ARG A 6 27.20 -8.58 17.32
CA ARG A 6 28.30 -7.61 17.46
C ARG A 6 28.21 -6.46 16.47
N ARG A 7 27.87 -6.75 15.21
CA ARG A 7 27.79 -5.74 14.16
C ARG A 7 26.56 -4.82 14.30
N SER A 8 25.50 -5.24 14.97
CA SER A 8 24.38 -4.34 15.30
C SER A 8 24.76 -3.20 16.25
N ALA A 9 25.82 -3.40 17.03
CA ALA A 9 26.39 -2.40 17.94
C ALA A 9 27.63 -1.69 17.36
N ASP A 10 27.93 -1.86 16.07
CA ASP A 10 29.09 -1.23 15.43
C ASP A 10 28.90 0.30 15.37
N ASP A 11 29.96 1.05 15.66
CA ASP A 11 29.92 2.50 15.63
C ASP A 11 29.70 3.06 14.22
N HIS A 12 30.08 2.31 13.20
CA HIS A 12 29.84 2.68 11.80
C HIS A 12 28.41 2.32 11.41
N GLN A 13 27.58 3.33 11.19
CA GLN A 13 26.18 3.16 10.84
C GLN A 13 25.95 2.29 9.58
N GLU A 14 26.87 2.35 8.60
CA GLU A 14 26.78 1.53 7.39
C GLU A 14 26.94 0.03 7.70
N VAL A 15 27.76 -0.32 8.70
CA VAL A 15 27.93 -1.71 9.14
C VAL A 15 26.67 -2.16 9.88
N ALA A 16 26.18 -1.36 10.81
CA ALA A 16 24.96 -1.66 11.55
C ALA A 16 23.74 -1.77 10.61
N SER A 17 23.65 -0.90 9.58
CA SER A 17 22.56 -0.93 8.59
C SER A 17 22.52 -2.23 7.77
N LYS A 18 23.68 -2.85 7.50
CA LYS A 18 23.73 -4.15 6.81
C LYS A 18 23.17 -5.30 7.65
N VAL A 19 23.18 -5.17 8.98
CA VAL A 19 22.55 -6.15 9.86
C VAL A 19 21.04 -6.15 9.71
N ILE A 20 20.44 -4.98 9.44
CA ILE A 20 18.99 -4.84 9.20
C ILE A 20 18.53 -5.74 8.05
N LEU A 21 19.31 -5.82 6.97
CA LEU A 21 18.98 -6.67 5.82
C LEU A 21 18.97 -8.17 6.17
N CYS A 22 19.75 -8.56 7.18
CA CYS A 22 19.81 -9.93 7.65
C CYS A 22 18.78 -10.24 8.75
N LEU A 23 18.10 -9.22 9.29
CA LEU A 23 17.27 -9.34 10.50
C LEU A 23 16.12 -10.32 10.32
N ALA A 24 15.40 -10.26 9.20
CA ALA A 24 14.30 -11.18 8.91
C ALA A 24 14.77 -12.65 8.89
N ARG A 25 15.96 -12.90 8.33
CA ARG A 25 16.56 -14.24 8.30
C ARG A 25 17.04 -14.69 9.68
N LEU A 26 17.58 -13.77 10.47
CA LEU A 26 17.98 -14.04 11.84
C LEU A 26 16.77 -14.41 12.70
N LEU A 27 15.68 -13.67 12.60
CA LEU A 27 14.41 -13.96 13.29
C LEU A 27 13.81 -15.32 12.89
N GLU A 28 14.01 -15.76 11.65
CA GLU A 28 13.59 -17.08 11.20
C GLU A 28 14.42 -18.21 11.83
N PHE A 29 15.71 -17.97 12.03
CA PHE A 29 16.64 -18.94 12.57
C PHE A 29 16.62 -18.99 14.10
N ASP A 30 16.59 -17.84 14.76
CA ASP A 30 16.57 -17.67 16.21
C ASP A 30 15.80 -16.39 16.56
N GLU A 31 14.52 -16.55 16.87
CA GLU A 31 13.61 -15.42 17.13
C GLU A 31 14.08 -14.58 18.32
N GLU A 32 14.55 -15.21 19.40
CA GLU A 32 14.95 -14.50 20.61
C GLU A 32 16.16 -13.60 20.34
N GLN A 33 17.21 -14.15 19.74
CA GLN A 33 18.38 -13.36 19.38
C GLN A 33 18.08 -12.32 18.30
N GLY A 34 17.19 -12.66 17.34
CA GLY A 34 16.71 -11.72 16.33
C GLY A 34 16.01 -10.50 16.94
N LEU A 35 15.13 -10.73 17.91
CA LEU A 35 14.47 -9.64 18.65
C LEU A 35 15.43 -8.80 19.48
N GLN A 36 16.45 -9.40 20.09
CA GLN A 36 17.49 -8.64 20.79
C GLN A 36 18.27 -7.73 19.83
N VAL A 37 18.58 -8.21 18.63
CA VAL A 37 19.23 -7.41 17.59
C VAL A 37 18.30 -6.31 17.09
N ALA A 38 17.02 -6.63 16.84
CA ALA A 38 16.02 -5.65 16.42
C ALA A 38 15.90 -4.52 17.44
N LYS A 39 15.80 -4.84 18.72
CA LYS A 39 15.72 -3.85 19.80
C LYS A 39 16.93 -2.94 19.83
N ARG A 40 18.16 -3.49 19.74
CA ARG A 40 19.39 -2.68 19.71
C ARG A 40 19.44 -1.74 18.51
N LEU A 41 19.02 -2.20 17.33
CA LEU A 41 18.97 -1.37 16.13
C LEU A 41 17.90 -0.28 16.25
N HIS A 42 16.76 -0.61 16.84
CA HIS A 42 15.68 0.32 17.07
C HIS A 42 16.05 1.46 18.04
N GLU A 43 16.85 1.16 19.07
CA GLU A 43 17.36 2.14 20.04
C GLU A 43 18.41 3.12 19.44
N ARG A 44 18.85 2.91 18.19
CA ARG A 44 19.81 3.75 17.48
C ARG A 44 19.17 5.04 17.00
N LYS A 45 19.95 6.15 17.10
CA LYS A 45 19.45 7.50 16.73
C LYS A 45 19.76 7.91 15.31
N GLU A 46 20.65 7.19 14.63
CA GLU A 46 21.04 7.53 13.27
C GLU A 46 19.88 7.29 12.30
N LEU A 47 19.58 8.29 11.50
CA LEU A 47 18.47 8.24 10.53
C LEU A 47 18.53 7.03 9.61
N LEU A 48 19.73 6.69 9.13
CA LEU A 48 19.93 5.50 8.28
C LEU A 48 19.44 4.21 8.93
N ILE A 49 19.64 4.07 10.25
CA ILE A 49 19.22 2.90 11.01
C ILE A 49 17.71 2.95 11.27
N ARG A 50 17.18 4.07 11.77
CA ARG A 50 15.74 4.23 12.03
C ARG A 50 14.91 3.97 10.76
N ARG A 51 15.30 4.59 9.64
CA ARG A 51 14.66 4.38 8.34
C ARG A 51 14.76 2.91 7.89
N GLY A 52 15.95 2.32 7.96
CA GLY A 52 16.14 0.92 7.58
C GLY A 52 15.31 -0.05 8.44
N MET A 53 15.16 0.21 9.75
CA MET A 53 14.30 -0.58 10.62
C MET A 53 12.83 -0.45 10.23
N ALA A 54 12.34 0.76 9.91
CA ALA A 54 10.99 0.97 9.43
C ALA A 54 10.72 0.24 8.10
N ASP A 55 11.67 0.24 7.16
CA ASP A 55 11.55 -0.45 5.86
C ASP A 55 11.44 -1.99 6.00
N VAL A 56 11.99 -2.58 7.06
CA VAL A 56 11.90 -4.03 7.27
C VAL A 56 10.81 -4.47 8.25
N LEU A 57 10.06 -3.53 8.80
CA LEU A 57 9.10 -3.77 9.87
C LEU A 57 8.02 -4.81 9.51
N THR A 58 7.47 -4.76 8.29
CA THR A 58 6.55 -5.79 7.76
C THR A 58 7.14 -7.20 7.84
N ARG A 59 8.45 -7.35 7.55
CA ARG A 59 9.12 -8.65 7.61
C ARG A 59 9.31 -9.11 9.06
N ILE A 60 9.54 -8.17 9.99
CA ILE A 60 9.61 -8.45 11.42
C ILE A 60 8.25 -8.91 11.91
N PHE A 61 7.15 -8.21 11.58
CA PHE A 61 5.77 -8.62 11.92
C PHE A 61 5.45 -10.04 11.49
N ARG A 62 5.80 -10.41 10.26
CA ARG A 62 5.52 -11.75 9.73
C ARG A 62 6.22 -12.87 10.51
N ARG A 63 7.27 -12.55 11.26
CA ARG A 63 8.05 -13.53 12.05
C ARG A 63 7.70 -13.51 13.53
N THR A 64 7.48 -12.33 14.09
CA THR A 64 7.38 -12.13 15.54
C THR A 64 5.99 -11.69 16.00
N GLY A 65 5.09 -11.40 15.05
CA GLY A 65 3.72 -10.97 15.34
C GLY A 65 3.69 -9.74 16.26
N TRP A 66 2.97 -9.85 17.35
CA TRP A 66 2.77 -8.78 18.34
C TRP A 66 4.05 -8.21 18.95
N LYS A 67 5.13 -8.96 18.99
CA LYS A 67 6.39 -8.50 19.57
C LYS A 67 7.02 -7.33 18.80
N ALA A 68 6.61 -7.12 17.56
CA ALA A 68 7.09 -6.02 16.73
C ALA A 68 6.21 -4.74 16.81
N VAL A 69 5.01 -4.83 17.36
CA VAL A 69 4.08 -3.68 17.43
C VAL A 69 4.66 -2.49 18.20
N PRO A 70 5.35 -2.67 19.33
CA PRO A 70 5.99 -1.54 20.02
C PRO A 70 7.00 -0.77 19.15
N PHE A 71 7.71 -1.45 18.24
CA PHE A 71 8.63 -0.77 17.31
C PHE A 71 7.86 0.11 16.32
N LEU A 72 6.71 -0.37 15.82
CA LEU A 72 5.85 0.44 14.95
C LEU A 72 5.33 1.68 15.69
N ASP A 73 4.81 1.50 16.89
CA ASP A 73 4.24 2.60 17.67
C ASP A 73 5.27 3.71 17.91
N GLU A 74 6.50 3.35 18.29
CA GLU A 74 7.58 4.33 18.47
C GLU A 74 8.02 4.98 17.14
N MET A 75 8.03 4.24 16.02
CA MET A 75 8.39 4.81 14.70
C MET A 75 7.29 5.70 14.11
N LEU A 76 6.05 5.56 14.53
CA LEU A 76 4.95 6.46 14.15
C LEU A 76 5.00 7.81 14.89
N GLU A 77 5.84 7.93 15.91
CA GLU A 77 6.15 9.18 16.63
C GLU A 77 7.50 9.80 16.20
N ASP A 78 8.14 9.26 15.15
CA ASP A 78 9.45 9.74 14.71
C ASP A 78 9.35 11.14 14.09
N GLU A 79 10.37 11.97 14.32
CA GLU A 79 10.45 13.32 13.79
C GLU A 79 10.76 13.40 12.28
N ASP A 80 11.28 12.29 11.69
CA ASP A 80 11.69 12.24 10.29
C ASP A 80 10.59 11.66 9.41
N GLU A 81 10.15 12.44 8.43
CA GLU A 81 9.08 12.04 7.51
C GLU A 81 9.36 10.74 6.75
N SER A 82 10.63 10.43 6.49
CA SER A 82 10.98 9.20 5.79
C SER A 82 10.81 7.96 6.65
N VAL A 83 10.99 8.07 7.97
CA VAL A 83 10.71 7.02 8.95
C VAL A 83 9.20 6.87 9.10
N LEU A 84 8.47 7.98 9.29
CA LEU A 84 7.01 8.01 9.35
C LEU A 84 6.37 7.38 8.11
N ALA A 85 6.89 7.70 6.91
CA ALA A 85 6.39 7.14 5.66
C ALA A 85 6.55 5.62 5.61
N ALA A 86 7.69 5.10 6.03
CA ALA A 86 7.95 3.66 6.04
C ALA A 86 7.12 2.94 7.12
N ALA A 87 7.05 3.50 8.32
CA ALA A 87 6.27 2.95 9.43
C ALA A 87 4.78 2.92 9.10
N SER A 88 4.21 4.05 8.66
CA SER A 88 2.78 4.14 8.33
C SER A 88 2.35 3.22 7.17
N ALA A 89 3.25 2.94 6.22
CA ALA A 89 2.99 1.98 5.15
C ALA A 89 2.77 0.54 5.68
N THR A 90 3.27 0.21 6.88
CA THR A 90 3.13 -1.12 7.47
C THR A 90 1.88 -1.28 8.35
N VAL A 91 1.16 -0.19 8.65
CA VAL A 91 -0.05 -0.25 9.50
C VAL A 91 -1.09 -1.21 8.93
N GLY A 92 -1.25 -1.24 7.61
CA GLY A 92 -2.15 -2.18 6.95
C GLY A 92 -1.85 -3.66 7.20
N ASP A 93 -0.62 -4.01 7.55
CA ASP A 93 -0.24 -5.40 7.85
C ASP A 93 -0.73 -5.87 9.23
N LEU A 94 -1.06 -4.94 10.15
CA LEU A 94 -1.61 -5.28 11.47
C LEU A 94 -2.92 -6.05 11.38
N LYS A 95 -3.70 -5.89 10.31
CA LYS A 95 -4.95 -6.66 10.09
C LYS A 95 -4.77 -8.17 10.13
N PHE A 96 -3.55 -8.67 9.81
CA PHE A 96 -3.23 -10.08 9.86
C PHE A 96 -2.87 -10.58 11.26
N LEU A 97 -2.64 -9.67 12.21
CA LEU A 97 -2.39 -9.99 13.62
C LEU A 97 -3.68 -9.90 14.44
N ASP A 98 -4.36 -8.76 14.37
CA ASP A 98 -5.60 -8.51 15.08
C ASP A 98 -6.35 -7.34 14.42
N GLY A 99 -7.60 -7.59 14.05
CA GLY A 99 -8.43 -6.60 13.36
C GLY A 99 -8.79 -5.39 14.23
N GLU A 100 -9.02 -5.56 15.54
CA GLU A 100 -9.37 -4.45 16.42
C GLU A 100 -8.19 -3.51 16.63
N VAL A 101 -7.02 -4.06 16.92
CA VAL A 101 -5.78 -3.28 17.09
C VAL A 101 -5.39 -2.56 15.81
N TRP A 102 -5.57 -3.19 14.66
CA TRP A 102 -5.39 -2.55 13.37
C TRP A 102 -6.36 -1.40 13.17
N ALA A 103 -7.65 -1.61 13.48
CA ALA A 103 -8.69 -0.60 13.34
C ALA A 103 -8.40 0.64 14.20
N ASP A 104 -8.09 0.45 15.47
CA ASP A 104 -7.77 1.54 16.39
C ASP A 104 -6.59 2.39 15.89
N ARG A 105 -5.51 1.76 15.44
CA ARG A 105 -4.34 2.48 14.91
C ARG A 105 -4.62 3.18 13.60
N LEU A 106 -5.37 2.54 12.70
CA LEU A 106 -5.75 3.16 11.45
C LEU A 106 -6.56 4.43 11.70
N VAL A 107 -7.58 4.36 12.56
CA VAL A 107 -8.43 5.51 12.90
C VAL A 107 -7.63 6.62 13.56
N SER A 108 -6.72 6.29 14.49
CA SER A 108 -5.90 7.30 15.18
C SER A 108 -4.95 8.07 14.25
N LEU A 109 -4.63 7.53 13.09
CA LEU A 109 -3.70 8.14 12.12
C LEU A 109 -4.40 8.87 10.96
N LEU A 110 -5.74 8.83 10.89
CA LEU A 110 -6.49 9.51 9.83
C LEU A 110 -6.29 11.03 9.82
N ASP A 111 -6.13 11.64 10.98
CA ASP A 111 -5.95 13.07 11.15
C ASP A 111 -4.48 13.43 11.49
N HIS A 112 -3.52 12.55 11.19
CA HIS A 112 -2.11 12.79 11.46
C HIS A 112 -1.60 14.03 10.71
N ASP A 113 -0.80 14.88 11.37
CA ASP A 113 -0.33 16.17 10.81
C ASP A 113 0.47 15.99 9.51
N VAL A 114 1.28 14.93 9.43
CA VAL A 114 2.15 14.64 8.30
C VAL A 114 1.36 13.94 7.18
N ALA A 115 1.25 14.59 6.02
CA ALA A 115 0.43 14.12 4.91
C ALA A 115 0.80 12.72 4.39
N ILE A 116 2.08 12.34 4.39
CA ILE A 116 2.51 11.03 3.92
C ILE A 116 1.94 9.89 4.77
N VAL A 117 1.76 10.10 6.07
CA VAL A 117 1.10 9.15 6.96
C VAL A 117 -0.35 8.96 6.52
N ARG A 118 -1.13 10.05 6.39
CA ARG A 118 -2.53 9.99 5.95
C ARG A 118 -2.67 9.34 4.57
N ARG A 119 -1.74 9.64 3.62
CA ARG A 119 -1.71 9.00 2.29
C ARG A 119 -1.57 7.47 2.39
N ASN A 120 -0.74 6.97 3.30
CA ASN A 120 -0.54 5.53 3.49
C ASN A 120 -1.74 4.88 4.20
N ILE A 121 -2.33 5.57 5.17
CA ILE A 121 -3.51 5.07 5.90
C ILE A 121 -4.72 4.93 4.96
N VAL A 122 -4.96 5.91 4.08
CA VAL A 122 -6.06 5.86 3.12
C VAL A 122 -5.98 4.65 2.18
N LEU A 123 -4.79 4.10 1.92
CA LEU A 123 -4.67 2.85 1.14
C LEU A 123 -5.32 1.66 1.84
N SER A 124 -5.34 1.64 3.16
CA SER A 124 -5.94 0.56 3.95
C SER A 124 -7.45 0.75 4.19
N LEU A 125 -8.01 1.93 3.86
CA LEU A 125 -9.42 2.24 4.11
C LEU A 125 -10.39 1.31 3.39
N ARG A 126 -10.02 0.80 2.24
CA ARG A 126 -10.88 -0.16 1.53
C ARG A 126 -11.18 -1.38 2.40
N ASP A 127 -10.14 -1.97 2.95
CA ASP A 127 -10.28 -3.16 3.79
C ASP A 127 -10.97 -2.81 5.10
N TYR A 128 -10.73 -1.58 5.61
CA TYR A 128 -11.35 -1.08 6.82
C TYR A 128 -12.87 -0.93 6.68
N VAL A 129 -13.35 -0.22 5.65
CA VAL A 129 -14.80 0.01 5.45
C VAL A 129 -15.56 -1.27 5.08
N GLU A 130 -14.89 -2.29 4.56
CA GLU A 130 -15.49 -3.61 4.39
C GLU A 130 -15.65 -4.35 5.73
N ALA A 131 -14.68 -4.21 6.64
CA ALA A 131 -14.72 -4.83 7.96
C ALA A 131 -15.63 -4.07 8.95
N TYR A 132 -15.67 -2.74 8.86
CA TYR A 132 -16.37 -1.83 9.78
C TYR A 132 -17.27 -0.85 9.00
N PRO A 133 -18.36 -1.32 8.39
CA PRO A 133 -19.20 -0.50 7.52
C PRO A 133 -19.93 0.63 8.25
N ASP A 134 -20.15 0.52 9.55
CA ASP A 134 -20.82 1.54 10.34
C ASP A 134 -19.95 2.80 10.56
N ASP A 135 -18.64 2.67 10.47
CA ASP A 135 -17.68 3.76 10.69
C ASP A 135 -17.51 4.67 9.46
N GLU A 136 -17.97 4.23 8.29
CA GLU A 136 -17.88 4.99 7.04
C GLU A 136 -18.40 6.42 7.18
N ARG A 137 -19.51 6.57 7.87
CA ARG A 137 -20.19 7.86 8.03
C ARG A 137 -19.37 8.88 8.83
N GLN A 138 -18.37 8.42 9.55
CA GLN A 138 -17.46 9.24 10.34
C GLN A 138 -16.15 9.50 9.59
N ILE A 139 -15.60 8.45 9.00
CA ILE A 139 -14.28 8.47 8.33
C ILE A 139 -14.32 9.18 6.98
N ILE A 140 -15.31 8.87 6.13
CA ILE A 140 -15.38 9.43 4.78
C ILE A 140 -15.49 10.96 4.79
N PRO A 141 -16.39 11.58 5.60
CA PRO A 141 -16.47 13.05 5.66
C PRO A 141 -15.23 13.72 6.23
N SER A 142 -14.55 13.11 7.18
CA SER A 142 -13.28 13.62 7.74
C SER A 142 -12.24 13.75 6.63
N LEU A 143 -11.98 12.69 5.91
CA LEU A 143 -11.01 12.66 4.81
C LEU A 143 -11.45 13.46 3.56
N TRP A 144 -12.75 13.65 3.36
CA TRP A 144 -13.27 14.46 2.26
C TRP A 144 -12.79 15.89 2.30
N ASN A 145 -12.47 16.38 3.49
CA ASN A 145 -11.98 17.73 3.74
C ASN A 145 -10.44 17.81 3.78
N ASP A 146 -9.73 16.72 3.63
CA ASP A 146 -8.28 16.70 3.67
C ASP A 146 -7.68 17.71 2.67
N GLY A 147 -6.62 18.41 3.10
CA GLY A 147 -5.90 19.37 2.26
C GLY A 147 -4.99 18.71 1.23
N ASP A 148 -4.67 17.43 1.40
CA ASP A 148 -3.76 16.72 0.53
C ASP A 148 -4.46 16.10 -0.69
N GLU A 149 -3.98 16.43 -1.88
CA GLU A 149 -4.58 15.99 -3.13
C GLU A 149 -4.53 14.46 -3.31
N VAL A 150 -3.46 13.80 -2.86
CA VAL A 150 -3.30 12.34 -3.00
C VAL A 150 -4.30 11.62 -2.08
N VAL A 151 -4.51 12.11 -0.86
CA VAL A 151 -5.55 11.59 0.05
C VAL A 151 -6.92 11.70 -0.62
N GLN A 152 -7.23 12.86 -1.21
CA GLN A 152 -8.51 13.07 -1.89
C GLN A 152 -8.70 12.20 -3.14
N ILE A 153 -7.63 11.99 -3.94
CA ILE A 153 -7.70 11.09 -5.11
C ILE A 153 -8.04 9.67 -4.65
N ARG A 154 -7.34 9.17 -3.65
CA ARG A 154 -7.55 7.81 -3.13
C ARG A 154 -8.92 7.64 -2.49
N LEU A 155 -9.40 8.66 -1.79
CA LEU A 155 -10.77 8.65 -1.26
C LEU A 155 -11.82 8.61 -2.38
N ARG A 156 -11.63 9.38 -3.45
CA ARG A 156 -12.52 9.32 -4.62
C ARG A 156 -12.52 7.94 -5.27
N GLU A 157 -11.36 7.30 -5.38
CA GLU A 157 -11.25 5.92 -5.89
C GLU A 157 -12.02 4.93 -5.01
N LEU A 158 -11.93 5.07 -3.69
CA LEU A 158 -12.71 4.28 -2.73
C LEU A 158 -14.22 4.49 -2.95
N LEU A 159 -14.67 5.74 -3.04
CA LEU A 159 -16.08 6.08 -3.25
C LEU A 159 -16.61 5.54 -4.59
N MET A 160 -15.83 5.63 -5.66
CA MET A 160 -16.19 5.07 -6.96
C MET A 160 -16.34 3.55 -6.90
N ARG A 161 -15.45 2.88 -6.17
CA ARG A 161 -15.54 1.44 -5.97
C ARG A 161 -16.74 1.07 -5.09
N MET A 162 -17.02 1.87 -4.08
CA MET A 162 -18.21 1.69 -3.24
C MET A 162 -19.50 1.80 -4.06
N ASP A 163 -19.61 2.78 -4.97
CA ASP A 163 -20.74 2.88 -5.90
C ASP A 163 -20.89 1.63 -6.81
N GLU A 164 -19.78 1.03 -7.20
CA GLU A 164 -19.80 -0.17 -8.05
C GLU A 164 -20.26 -1.43 -7.30
N ILE A 165 -19.86 -1.59 -6.05
CA ILE A 165 -20.06 -2.84 -5.29
C ILE A 165 -21.22 -2.70 -4.30
N HIS A 166 -21.35 -1.54 -3.67
CA HIS A 166 -22.31 -1.26 -2.60
C HIS A 166 -23.04 0.07 -2.83
N PRO A 167 -23.85 0.21 -3.92
CA PRO A 167 -24.47 1.48 -4.30
C PRO A 167 -25.35 2.07 -3.20
N ASP A 168 -26.00 1.24 -2.39
CA ASP A 168 -26.83 1.71 -1.27
C ASP A 168 -25.99 2.35 -0.15
N ARG A 169 -24.82 1.82 0.13
CA ARG A 169 -23.87 2.40 1.09
C ARG A 169 -23.29 3.71 0.56
N PHE A 170 -22.91 3.73 -0.71
CA PHE A 170 -22.44 4.94 -1.37
C PHE A 170 -23.50 6.06 -1.28
N ALA A 171 -24.77 5.77 -1.64
CA ALA A 171 -25.86 6.72 -1.57
C ALA A 171 -26.09 7.31 -0.16
N LYS A 172 -25.88 6.50 0.89
CA LYS A 172 -25.99 6.96 2.29
C LYS A 172 -24.88 7.92 2.70
N ASN A 173 -23.68 7.82 2.09
CA ASN A 173 -22.54 8.68 2.40
C ASN A 173 -22.60 10.03 1.64
N LEU A 174 -23.20 10.09 0.46
CA LEU A 174 -23.26 11.29 -0.37
C LEU A 174 -23.75 12.56 0.35
N PRO A 175 -24.83 12.53 1.16
CA PRO A 175 -25.33 13.74 1.84
C PRO A 175 -24.35 14.29 2.89
N LEU A 176 -23.32 13.52 3.28
CA LEU A 176 -22.33 13.90 4.27
C LEU A 176 -21.15 14.66 3.63
N LEU A 177 -21.04 14.66 2.30
CA LEU A 177 -19.93 15.22 1.55
C LEU A 177 -20.22 16.66 1.14
N LYS A 178 -19.16 17.50 1.15
CA LYS A 178 -19.28 18.89 0.70
C LYS A 178 -19.60 18.97 -0.78
N PRO A 179 -20.61 19.79 -1.17
CA PRO A 179 -21.10 19.88 -2.56
C PRO A 179 -20.03 20.29 -3.57
N GLU A 180 -19.12 21.19 -3.18
CA GLU A 180 -18.14 21.79 -4.08
C GLU A 180 -17.17 20.75 -4.70
N ARG A 181 -16.98 19.63 -4.01
CA ARG A 181 -16.11 18.54 -4.49
C ARG A 181 -16.87 17.39 -5.13
N LEU A 182 -18.21 17.36 -4.96
CA LEU A 182 -19.05 16.32 -5.55
C LEU A 182 -19.09 16.43 -7.07
N GLU A 183 -19.04 17.63 -7.64
CA GLU A 183 -19.05 17.82 -9.08
C GLU A 183 -17.89 17.11 -9.76
N ALA A 184 -16.67 17.24 -9.20
CA ALA A 184 -15.50 16.54 -9.73
C ALA A 184 -15.63 15.02 -9.62
N LEU A 185 -16.22 14.52 -8.53
CA LEU A 185 -16.51 13.09 -8.36
C LEU A 185 -17.51 12.62 -9.41
N TRP A 186 -18.63 13.35 -9.59
CA TRP A 186 -19.66 13.03 -10.57
C TRP A 186 -19.11 13.02 -11.99
N MET A 187 -18.34 14.02 -12.39
CA MET A 187 -17.71 14.08 -13.72
C MET A 187 -16.80 12.86 -13.96
N THR A 188 -16.01 12.47 -12.97
CA THR A 188 -15.13 11.30 -13.09
C THR A 188 -15.93 10.01 -13.20
N MET A 189 -16.96 9.84 -12.38
CA MET A 189 -17.84 8.66 -12.42
C MET A 189 -18.62 8.56 -13.73
N ASP A 190 -19.15 9.69 -14.21
CA ASP A 190 -19.88 9.76 -15.47
C ASP A 190 -19.00 9.41 -16.67
N ALA A 191 -17.79 9.95 -16.72
CA ALA A 191 -16.84 9.63 -17.78
C ALA A 191 -16.50 8.12 -17.78
N ARG A 192 -16.28 7.54 -16.58
CA ARG A 192 -15.97 6.12 -16.43
C ARG A 192 -17.17 5.21 -16.79
N ARG A 193 -18.39 5.59 -16.40
CA ARG A 193 -19.62 4.86 -16.77
C ARG A 193 -19.89 4.94 -18.27
N LYS A 194 -19.77 6.12 -18.87
CA LYS A 194 -19.96 6.32 -20.31
C LYS A 194 -18.91 5.54 -21.12
N GLY A 195 -17.66 5.60 -20.72
CA GLY A 195 -16.59 4.84 -21.38
C GLY A 195 -16.86 3.34 -21.37
N ARG A 196 -17.22 2.78 -20.20
CA ARG A 196 -17.58 1.35 -20.09
C ARG A 196 -18.86 1.00 -20.89
N SER A 197 -19.88 1.81 -20.80
CA SER A 197 -21.14 1.58 -21.55
C SER A 197 -20.90 1.62 -23.06
N GLN A 198 -20.05 2.53 -23.54
CA GLN A 198 -19.70 2.61 -24.95
C GLN A 198 -18.87 1.40 -25.39
N GLN A 199 -17.85 1.02 -24.62
CA GLN A 199 -17.06 -0.19 -24.88
C GLN A 199 -17.91 -1.45 -25.00
N TRP A 200 -18.91 -1.62 -24.12
CA TRP A 200 -19.83 -2.75 -24.19
C TRP A 200 -20.75 -2.69 -25.41
N LYS A 201 -21.22 -1.50 -25.78
CA LYS A 201 -22.06 -1.31 -26.99
C LYS A 201 -21.27 -1.63 -28.25
N ASP A 202 -20.06 -1.12 -28.35
CA ASP A 202 -19.18 -1.35 -29.49
C ASP A 202 -18.80 -2.83 -29.63
N TRP A 203 -18.64 -3.52 -28.52
CA TRP A 203 -18.35 -4.96 -28.51
C TRP A 203 -19.55 -5.84 -28.86
N LEU A 204 -20.77 -5.38 -28.53
CA LEU A 204 -22.02 -6.12 -28.80
C LEU A 204 -22.62 -5.81 -30.17
N THR A 205 -22.09 -4.81 -30.89
CA THR A 205 -22.55 -4.53 -32.27
C THR A 205 -21.94 -5.52 -33.24
N ASP A 206 -22.78 -6.05 -34.20
CA ASP A 206 -22.37 -7.00 -35.23
C ASP A 206 -21.25 -6.51 -36.17
N GLU A 207 -20.80 -5.27 -36.02
CA GLU A 207 -19.71 -4.66 -36.79
C GLU A 207 -18.30 -5.06 -36.29
N GLY A 208 -18.21 -5.80 -35.18
CA GLY A 208 -16.96 -6.42 -34.73
C GLY A 208 -15.86 -5.44 -34.31
N THR A 209 -16.21 -4.19 -33.99
CA THR A 209 -15.27 -3.21 -33.44
C THR A 209 -14.98 -3.56 -31.99
N LEU A 210 -13.76 -4.03 -31.74
CA LEU A 210 -13.27 -4.24 -30.39
C LEU A 210 -13.15 -2.89 -29.66
N PRO A 211 -13.36 -2.84 -28.34
CA PRO A 211 -13.11 -1.64 -27.53
C PRO A 211 -11.71 -1.07 -27.80
N GLU A 212 -11.58 0.26 -27.86
CA GLU A 212 -10.28 0.94 -28.15
C GLU A 212 -9.06 0.35 -27.44
N PRO A 213 -9.12 -0.06 -26.15
CA PRO A 213 -7.96 -0.68 -25.48
C PRO A 213 -7.49 -1.97 -26.16
N ILE A 214 -8.43 -2.77 -26.69
CA ILE A 214 -8.09 -4.03 -27.37
C ILE A 214 -7.53 -3.75 -28.76
N VAL A 215 -8.10 -2.75 -29.45
CA VAL A 215 -7.58 -2.28 -30.73
C VAL A 215 -6.15 -1.74 -30.60
N ALA A 216 -5.90 -0.91 -29.57
CA ALA A 216 -4.58 -0.38 -29.29
C ALA A 216 -3.54 -1.50 -28.99
N ILE A 217 -3.94 -2.53 -28.26
CA ILE A 217 -3.08 -3.70 -28.01
C ILE A 217 -2.78 -4.45 -29.30
N GLN A 218 -3.78 -4.65 -30.18
CA GLN A 218 -3.59 -5.30 -31.46
C GLN A 218 -2.69 -4.48 -32.41
N GLU A 219 -2.84 -3.16 -32.43
CA GLU A 219 -1.98 -2.27 -33.22
C GLU A 219 -0.53 -2.30 -32.74
N ILE A 220 -0.29 -2.36 -31.43
CA ILE A 220 1.04 -2.52 -30.85
C ILE A 220 1.65 -3.86 -31.30
N HIS A 221 0.94 -4.95 -31.22
CA HIS A 221 1.42 -6.26 -31.68
C HIS A 221 1.67 -6.30 -33.19
N GLN A 222 0.83 -5.65 -34.00
CA GLN A 222 1.04 -5.55 -35.44
C GLN A 222 2.24 -4.67 -35.81
N SER A 223 2.49 -3.60 -35.04
CA SER A 223 3.63 -2.69 -35.27
C SER A 223 4.98 -3.30 -34.88
N THR A 224 4.99 -4.26 -33.95
CA THR A 224 6.20 -4.97 -33.52
C THR A 224 6.53 -6.17 -34.41
N GLY A 225 5.65 -6.57 -35.35
CA GLY A 225 5.86 -7.67 -36.26
C GLY A 225 5.88 -9.07 -35.64
N GLU A 226 5.59 -9.13 -34.36
CA GLU A 226 5.50 -10.36 -33.58
C GLU A 226 4.03 -10.72 -33.38
N ALA A 227 3.49 -11.58 -34.24
CA ALA A 227 2.32 -12.35 -33.88
C ALA A 227 2.79 -13.45 -32.93
N PRO A 228 2.36 -13.50 -31.65
CA PRO A 228 2.68 -14.63 -30.81
C PRO A 228 1.88 -15.83 -31.31
N ASP A 229 2.53 -16.76 -32.00
CA ASP A 229 1.92 -18.03 -32.36
C ASP A 229 1.61 -18.90 -31.14
N GLU A 230 2.19 -18.58 -29.98
CA GLU A 230 1.88 -19.22 -28.68
C GLU A 230 2.13 -18.20 -27.55
N LEU A 231 1.29 -18.21 -26.53
CA LEU A 231 1.58 -17.53 -25.27
C LEU A 231 2.88 -18.15 -24.73
N PRO A 232 3.84 -17.34 -24.27
CA PRO A 232 5.07 -17.87 -23.67
C PRO A 232 4.69 -18.82 -22.53
N ASP A 233 5.36 -19.96 -22.47
CA ASP A 233 5.22 -20.87 -21.36
C ASP A 233 5.52 -20.13 -20.04
N VAL A 234 4.88 -20.53 -18.97
CA VAL A 234 5.04 -19.92 -17.64
C VAL A 234 6.52 -19.87 -17.23
N ASP A 235 7.27 -20.90 -17.63
CA ASP A 235 8.72 -20.98 -17.38
C ASP A 235 9.53 -19.96 -18.20
N ASP A 236 9.12 -19.63 -19.43
CA ASP A 236 9.74 -18.57 -20.25
C ASP A 236 9.43 -17.17 -19.69
N ALA A 237 8.21 -16.96 -19.17
CA ALA A 237 7.84 -15.70 -18.53
C ALA A 237 8.60 -15.48 -17.21
N LEU A 238 8.86 -16.54 -16.45
CA LEU A 238 9.68 -16.49 -15.23
C LEU A 238 11.17 -16.22 -15.55
N ASN A 239 11.71 -16.82 -16.59
CA ASN A 239 13.08 -16.55 -17.03
C ASN A 239 13.26 -15.10 -17.53
N MET A 240 12.28 -14.52 -18.23
CA MET A 240 12.29 -13.10 -18.62
C MET A 240 12.25 -12.16 -17.40
N LEU A 241 11.58 -12.53 -16.31
CA LEU A 241 11.57 -11.78 -15.07
C LEU A 241 12.93 -11.85 -14.34
N ASP A 242 13.58 -13.00 -14.32
CA ASP A 242 14.91 -13.18 -13.73
C ASP A 242 16.00 -12.39 -14.48
N ASP A 243 15.94 -12.35 -15.82
CA ASP A 243 16.86 -11.53 -16.64
C ASP A 243 16.65 -10.02 -16.44
N THR A 244 15.42 -9.59 -16.11
CA THR A 244 15.11 -8.17 -15.85
C THR A 244 15.52 -7.74 -14.44
N LEU A 245 15.54 -8.66 -13.47
CA LEU A 245 15.95 -8.41 -12.08
C LEU A 245 17.46 -8.62 -11.85
N GLY A 246 18.18 -9.23 -12.79
CA GLY A 246 19.63 -9.46 -12.76
C GLY A 246 20.52 -8.25 -13.07
N PHE A 247 19.96 -7.06 -13.32
CA PHE A 247 20.69 -5.82 -13.64
C PHE A 247 20.73 -4.82 -12.46
N ILE A 248 20.66 -5.29 -11.22
CA ILE A 248 20.95 -4.44 -10.05
C ILE A 248 22.12 -5.08 -9.29
N ASP A 249 23.32 -4.90 -9.82
CA ASP A 249 24.59 -4.96 -9.09
C ASP A 249 24.98 -3.55 -8.62
#